data_cfaf6282f4be9b9be40feffd02d15926
#
_entry.id   cfaf6282f4be9b9be40feffd02d15926
#
_cell.length_a   1.000
_cell.length_b   1.000
_cell.length_c   1.000
_cell.angle_alpha   90.00
_cell.angle_beta   90.00
_cell.angle_gamma   90.00
#
_symmetry.space_group_name_H-M   'P 1'
#
loop_
_entity.id
_entity.type
_entity.pdbx_description
1 polymer ?
#
loop_
_entity_poly.entity_id
_entity_poly.type
_entity_poly.pdbx_seq_one_letter_code
_entity_poly.pdbx_strand_id
1 'polypeptide(L)'
;MVVIIPLALQSIVLVRGLNADHGIFYALICVFAAWVPDAGAFFAGKLFGKHKLCPIISPKKTVEGLIGGIISNVIVMQLLGWVFSEIVYDGTRQASVLSLLVIGLFGALVSTLGDLSFSLIKRSCKIKDFGNVIPGHGGVLDRFDSVIFTAPFVYLVASLLPIVP
;
A
#
# COMPACT_ATOMS: atom_id res chain seq x y z
N MET A 1 1.05 20.27 -2.32
CA MET A 1 1.90 19.09 -2.17
C MET A 1 2.86 19.16 -0.99
N VAL A 2 3.54 20.28 -0.75
CA VAL A 2 4.54 20.43 0.34
C VAL A 2 3.98 20.10 1.73
N VAL A 3 2.71 20.32 2.01
CA VAL A 3 2.07 20.02 3.31
C VAL A 3 1.44 18.61 3.32
N ILE A 4 0.82 18.19 2.21
CA ILE A 4 0.09 16.93 2.15
C ILE A 4 1.01 15.72 2.29
N ILE A 5 2.17 15.74 1.65
CA ILE A 5 3.13 14.62 1.70
C ILE A 5 3.66 14.37 3.12
N PRO A 6 4.17 15.39 3.85
CA PRO A 6 4.60 15.19 5.23
C PRO A 6 3.48 14.72 6.16
N LEU A 7 2.27 15.28 6.03
CA LEU A 7 1.12 14.84 6.83
C LEU A 7 0.73 13.39 6.54
N ALA A 8 0.75 12.98 5.28
CA ALA A 8 0.48 11.60 4.90
C ALA A 8 1.54 10.64 5.43
N LEU A 9 2.82 10.99 5.34
CA LEU A 9 3.90 10.18 5.88
C LEU A 9 3.90 10.15 7.42
N GLN A 10 3.46 11.23 8.07
CA GLN A 10 3.25 11.25 9.52
C GLN A 10 2.24 10.19 9.97
N SER A 11 1.29 9.80 9.11
CA SER A 11 0.34 8.73 9.42
C SER A 11 1.02 7.41 9.75
N ILE A 12 2.21 7.12 9.21
CA ILE A 12 2.99 5.92 9.54
C ILE A 12 3.43 5.97 11.01
N VAL A 13 3.86 7.15 11.47
CA VAL A 13 4.26 7.37 12.86
C VAL A 13 3.04 7.27 13.79
N LEU A 14 1.90 7.82 13.36
CA LEU A 14 0.63 7.74 14.10
C LEU A 14 0.13 6.30 14.20
N VAL A 15 0.18 5.53 13.11
CA VAL A 15 -0.19 4.09 13.10
C VAL A 15 0.69 3.32 14.08
N ARG A 16 2.01 3.56 14.06
CA ARG A 16 2.94 2.95 15.01
C ARG A 16 2.59 3.30 16.46
N GLY A 17 2.08 4.50 16.71
CA GLY A 17 1.70 5.00 18.02
C GLY A 17 0.35 4.50 18.55
N LEU A 18 -0.50 3.89 17.70
CA LEU A 18 -1.81 3.37 18.12
C LEU A 18 -1.68 2.24 19.15
N ASN A 19 -0.61 1.47 19.06
CA ASN A 19 -0.33 0.42 20.04
C ASN A 19 1.18 0.36 20.27
N ALA A 20 1.61 0.73 21.51
CA ALA A 20 3.03 0.82 21.85
C ALA A 20 3.75 -0.54 21.75
N ASP A 21 3.06 -1.63 22.11
CA ASP A 21 3.63 -2.98 22.14
C ASP A 21 3.76 -3.58 20.72
N HIS A 22 2.90 -3.15 19.79
CA HIS A 22 2.78 -3.73 18.46
C HIS A 22 3.09 -2.75 17.32
N GLY A 23 3.70 -1.60 17.63
CA GLY A 23 3.93 -0.50 16.70
C GLY A 23 4.72 -0.89 15.46
N ILE A 24 5.67 -1.84 15.57
CA ILE A 24 6.43 -2.35 14.41
C ILE A 24 5.51 -3.12 13.45
N PHE A 25 4.63 -3.98 13.98
CA PHE A 25 3.66 -4.72 13.17
C PHE A 25 2.74 -3.79 12.40
N TYR A 26 2.20 -2.77 13.07
CA TYR A 26 1.35 -1.77 12.44
C TYR A 26 2.07 -0.98 11.34
N ALA A 27 3.34 -0.60 11.57
CA ALA A 27 4.14 0.06 10.54
C ALA A 27 4.44 -0.84 9.34
N LEU A 28 4.71 -2.12 9.57
CA LEU A 28 4.88 -3.11 8.49
C LEU A 28 3.61 -3.25 7.66
N ILE A 29 2.44 -3.33 8.29
CA ILE A 29 1.15 -3.37 7.57
C ILE A 29 1.00 -2.17 6.64
N CYS A 30 1.37 -0.94 7.06
CA CYS A 30 1.32 0.24 6.20
C CYS A 30 2.18 0.07 4.94
N VAL A 31 3.42 -0.40 5.10
CA VAL A 31 4.36 -0.55 3.99
C VAL A 31 3.92 -1.66 3.04
N PHE A 32 3.54 -2.82 3.59
CA PHE A 32 3.09 -3.95 2.78
C PHE A 32 1.76 -3.66 2.07
N ALA A 33 0.82 -2.95 2.72
CA ALA A 33 -0.44 -2.55 2.11
C ALA A 33 -0.27 -1.63 0.89
N ALA A 34 0.86 -0.91 0.81
CA ALA A 34 1.20 -0.08 -0.34
C ALA A 34 1.95 -0.85 -1.42
N TRP A 35 2.98 -1.63 -1.06
CA TRP A 35 3.90 -2.21 -2.03
C TRP A 35 3.45 -3.56 -2.59
N VAL A 36 2.75 -4.37 -1.80
CA VAL A 36 2.28 -5.69 -2.25
C VAL A 36 1.29 -5.59 -3.42
N PRO A 37 0.31 -4.67 -3.41
CA PRO A 37 -0.59 -4.50 -4.55
C PRO A 37 0.14 -4.17 -5.84
N ASP A 38 1.16 -3.31 -5.78
CA ASP A 38 1.93 -2.90 -6.96
C ASP A 38 2.74 -4.07 -7.53
N ALA A 39 3.39 -4.85 -6.67
CA ALA A 39 4.09 -6.07 -7.07
C ALA A 39 3.12 -7.12 -7.66
N GLY A 40 2.02 -7.40 -6.96
CA GLY A 40 1.00 -8.34 -7.41
C GLY A 40 0.36 -7.92 -8.73
N ALA A 41 0.05 -6.62 -8.88
CA ALA A 41 -0.48 -6.05 -10.11
C ALA A 41 0.53 -6.14 -11.28
N PHE A 42 1.81 -5.96 -11.02
CA PHE A 42 2.85 -6.11 -12.03
C PHE A 42 2.92 -7.56 -12.54
N PHE A 43 2.98 -8.54 -11.65
CA PHE A 43 3.08 -9.96 -12.05
C PHE A 43 1.80 -10.43 -12.74
N ALA A 44 0.63 -10.18 -12.17
CA ALA A 44 -0.65 -10.58 -12.75
C ALA A 44 -0.90 -9.86 -14.10
N GLY A 45 -0.60 -8.56 -14.17
CA GLY A 45 -0.74 -7.79 -15.38
C GLY A 45 0.21 -8.23 -16.51
N LYS A 46 1.41 -8.71 -16.17
CA LYS A 46 2.36 -9.27 -17.14
C LYS A 46 1.92 -10.64 -17.66
N LEU A 47 1.34 -11.48 -16.80
CA LEU A 47 0.95 -12.85 -17.18
C LEU A 47 -0.43 -12.90 -17.85
N PHE A 48 -1.39 -12.13 -17.36
CA PHE A 48 -2.79 -12.24 -17.76
C PHE A 48 -3.38 -10.95 -18.34
N GLY A 49 -2.63 -9.82 -18.34
CA GLY A 49 -3.14 -8.51 -18.71
C GLY A 49 -3.57 -8.40 -20.16
N LYS A 50 -4.85 -8.21 -20.39
CA LYS A 50 -5.47 -7.99 -21.71
C LYS A 50 -6.11 -6.61 -21.80
N HIS A 51 -6.76 -6.14 -20.74
CA HIS A 51 -7.53 -4.90 -20.73
C HIS A 51 -6.74 -3.79 -20.03
N LYS A 52 -6.53 -2.65 -20.68
CA LYS A 52 -5.84 -1.51 -20.09
C LYS A 52 -6.72 -0.80 -19.07
N LEU A 53 -6.17 -0.49 -17.89
CA LEU A 53 -6.89 0.22 -16.83
C LEU A 53 -7.00 1.72 -17.12
N CYS A 54 -5.89 2.38 -17.41
CA CYS A 54 -5.81 3.82 -17.68
C CYS A 54 -4.79 4.10 -18.80
N PRO A 55 -5.16 3.93 -20.10
CA PRO A 55 -4.22 4.01 -21.21
C PRO A 55 -3.46 5.34 -21.33
N ILE A 56 -4.12 6.45 -20.99
CA ILE A 56 -3.57 7.81 -21.13
C ILE A 56 -2.58 8.12 -20.00
N ILE A 57 -2.88 7.71 -18.76
CA ILE A 57 -2.09 8.06 -17.58
C ILE A 57 -0.97 7.05 -17.35
N SER A 58 -1.31 5.77 -17.39
CA SER A 58 -0.40 4.65 -17.13
C SER A 58 -0.69 3.48 -18.09
N PRO A 59 -0.08 3.46 -19.28
CA PRO A 59 -0.38 2.47 -20.35
C PRO A 59 0.04 1.04 -19.97
N LYS A 60 0.83 0.87 -18.93
CA LYS A 60 1.28 -0.45 -18.44
C LYS A 60 0.29 -1.10 -17.47
N LYS A 61 -0.58 -0.35 -16.80
CA LYS A 61 -1.57 -0.88 -15.86
C LYS A 61 -2.73 -1.57 -16.59
N THR A 62 -3.13 -2.73 -16.06
CA THR A 62 -4.22 -3.57 -16.59
C THR A 62 -5.27 -3.86 -15.51
N VAL A 63 -6.49 -4.16 -15.94
CA VAL A 63 -7.59 -4.53 -15.03
C VAL A 63 -7.28 -5.85 -14.33
N GLU A 64 -6.75 -6.82 -15.06
CA GLU A 64 -6.33 -8.11 -14.52
C GLU A 64 -5.19 -7.95 -13.50
N GLY A 65 -4.30 -6.99 -13.79
CA GLY A 65 -3.26 -6.60 -12.83
C GLY A 65 -3.85 -6.04 -11.54
N LEU A 66 -4.84 -5.15 -11.61
CA LEU A 66 -5.52 -4.61 -10.44
C LEU A 66 -6.15 -5.73 -9.59
N ILE A 67 -6.86 -6.65 -10.22
CA ILE A 67 -7.47 -7.80 -9.52
C ILE A 67 -6.39 -8.66 -8.86
N GLY A 68 -5.31 -8.97 -9.57
CA GLY A 68 -4.16 -9.71 -9.01
C GLY A 68 -3.50 -8.98 -7.84
N GLY A 69 -3.38 -7.65 -7.92
CA GLY A 69 -2.88 -6.81 -6.83
C GLY A 69 -3.77 -6.89 -5.58
N ILE A 70 -5.09 -6.83 -5.75
CA ILE A 70 -6.05 -6.98 -4.64
C ILE A 70 -5.92 -8.36 -3.99
N ILE A 71 -5.94 -9.42 -4.80
CA ILE A 71 -5.86 -10.80 -4.30
C ILE A 71 -4.54 -11.02 -3.54
N SER A 72 -3.41 -10.61 -4.12
CA SER A 72 -2.11 -10.77 -3.48
C SER A 72 -2.02 -9.97 -2.17
N ASN A 73 -2.58 -8.76 -2.13
CA ASN A 73 -2.58 -7.94 -0.92
C ASN A 73 -3.40 -8.58 0.20
N VAL A 74 -4.61 -9.07 -0.10
CA VAL A 74 -5.45 -9.77 0.88
C VAL A 74 -4.71 -10.99 1.44
N ILE A 75 -4.11 -11.81 0.58
CA ILE A 75 -3.37 -13.00 1.01
C ILE A 75 -2.20 -12.60 1.91
N VAL A 76 -1.39 -11.62 1.51
CA VAL A 76 -0.21 -11.20 2.29
C VAL A 76 -0.61 -10.57 3.62
N MET A 77 -1.69 -9.76 3.67
CA MET A 77 -2.19 -9.20 4.92
C MET A 77 -2.61 -10.29 5.92
N GLN A 78 -3.35 -11.31 5.47
CA GLN A 78 -3.73 -12.43 6.32
C GLN A 78 -2.52 -13.25 6.76
N LEU A 79 -1.57 -13.49 5.86
CA LEU A 79 -0.33 -14.20 6.18
C LEU A 79 0.50 -13.44 7.22
N LEU A 80 0.63 -12.12 7.09
CA LEU A 80 1.31 -11.28 8.08
C LEU A 80 0.62 -11.37 9.44
N GLY A 81 -0.72 -11.30 9.48
CA GLY A 81 -1.47 -11.45 10.71
C GLY A 81 -1.24 -12.80 11.37
N TRP A 82 -1.26 -13.88 10.59
CA TRP A 82 -0.99 -15.23 11.09
C TRP A 82 0.45 -15.37 11.61
N VAL A 83 1.44 -14.93 10.85
CA VAL A 83 2.86 -14.98 11.24
C VAL A 83 3.09 -14.22 12.55
N PHE A 84 2.51 -13.03 12.70
CA PHE A 84 2.65 -12.27 13.94
C PHE A 84 1.94 -12.93 15.12
N SER A 85 0.75 -13.48 14.90
CA SER A 85 0.01 -14.18 15.96
C SER A 85 0.75 -15.41 16.48
N GLU A 86 1.31 -16.23 15.59
CA GLU A 86 1.97 -17.48 15.96
C GLU A 86 3.42 -17.28 16.40
N ILE A 87 4.20 -16.45 15.68
CA ILE A 87 5.65 -16.37 15.89
C ILE A 87 6.01 -15.28 16.90
N VAL A 88 5.30 -14.15 16.88
CA VAL A 88 5.64 -13.01 17.75
C VAL A 88 4.89 -13.08 19.07
N TYR A 89 3.65 -13.59 19.07
CA TYR A 89 2.77 -13.62 20.25
C TYR A 89 2.55 -15.02 20.82
N ASP A 90 3.26 -16.03 20.32
CA ASP A 90 3.14 -17.44 20.77
C ASP A 90 1.67 -17.90 20.86
N GLY A 91 0.83 -17.47 19.93
CA GLY A 91 -0.60 -17.76 19.91
C GLY A 91 -1.45 -17.07 20.99
N THR A 92 -0.84 -16.24 21.86
CA THR A 92 -1.55 -15.59 22.97
C THR A 92 -2.43 -14.43 22.54
N ARG A 93 -2.11 -13.80 21.41
CA ARG A 93 -2.90 -12.73 20.80
C ARG A 93 -3.12 -13.01 19.33
N GLN A 94 -4.33 -12.76 18.85
CA GLN A 94 -4.69 -12.96 17.45
C GLN A 94 -4.90 -11.62 16.77
N ALA A 95 -4.28 -11.45 15.61
CA ALA A 95 -4.56 -10.31 14.75
C ALA A 95 -5.98 -10.43 14.16
N SER A 96 -6.70 -9.31 14.12
CA SER A 96 -8.08 -9.27 13.61
C SER A 96 -8.11 -9.57 12.10
N VAL A 97 -8.67 -10.71 11.76
CA VAL A 97 -8.88 -11.14 10.35
C VAL A 97 -9.69 -10.09 9.58
N LEU A 98 -10.73 -9.51 10.20
CA LEU A 98 -11.58 -8.51 9.57
C LEU A 98 -10.81 -7.24 9.25
N SER A 99 -10.04 -6.71 10.20
CA SER A 99 -9.23 -5.50 9.99
C SER A 99 -8.22 -5.69 8.87
N LEU A 100 -7.52 -6.82 8.86
CA LEU A 100 -6.55 -7.16 7.83
C LEU A 100 -7.19 -7.42 6.46
N LEU A 101 -8.40 -7.97 6.42
CA LEU A 101 -9.17 -8.16 5.18
C LEU A 101 -9.59 -6.81 4.59
N VAL A 102 -10.10 -5.88 5.41
CA VAL A 102 -10.46 -4.53 5.00
C VAL A 102 -9.22 -3.79 4.48
N ILE A 103 -8.10 -3.84 5.20
CA ILE A 103 -6.83 -3.22 4.77
C ILE A 103 -6.34 -3.88 3.47
N GLY A 104 -6.39 -5.20 3.36
CA GLY A 104 -5.97 -5.92 2.16
C GLY A 104 -6.77 -5.55 0.91
N LEU A 105 -8.09 -5.52 1.04
CA LEU A 105 -8.99 -5.24 -0.07
C LEU A 105 -8.94 -3.75 -0.48
N PHE A 106 -9.28 -2.87 0.46
CA PHE A 106 -9.38 -1.44 0.16
C PHE A 106 -8.03 -0.75 0.10
N GLY A 107 -7.02 -1.23 0.84
CA GLY A 107 -5.65 -0.74 0.75
C GLY A 107 -5.07 -0.90 -0.65
N ALA A 108 -5.34 -2.01 -1.35
CA ALA A 108 -4.92 -2.21 -2.73
C ALA A 108 -5.57 -1.21 -3.70
N LEU A 109 -6.84 -0.89 -3.50
CA LEU A 109 -7.53 0.14 -4.29
C LEU A 109 -6.93 1.52 -4.03
N VAL A 110 -6.73 1.88 -2.78
CA VAL A 110 -6.15 3.16 -2.37
C VAL A 110 -4.70 3.31 -2.87
N SER A 111 -3.88 2.24 -2.78
CA SER A 111 -2.53 2.18 -3.35
C SER A 111 -2.54 2.47 -4.84
N THR A 112 -3.43 1.79 -5.59
CA THR A 112 -3.57 1.98 -7.04
C THR A 112 -4.01 3.41 -7.38
N LEU A 113 -4.93 4.00 -6.62
CA LEU A 113 -5.37 5.38 -6.79
C LEU A 113 -4.24 6.37 -6.50
N GLY A 114 -3.42 6.10 -5.48
CA GLY A 114 -2.24 6.89 -5.14
C GLY A 114 -1.25 6.95 -6.31
N ASP A 115 -0.80 5.80 -6.81
CA ASP A 115 0.13 5.73 -7.93
C ASP A 115 -0.45 6.36 -9.22
N LEU A 116 -1.75 6.16 -9.52
CA LEU A 116 -2.39 6.81 -10.65
C LEU A 116 -2.45 8.33 -10.49
N SER A 117 -2.72 8.83 -9.29
CA SER A 117 -2.76 10.26 -8.98
C SER A 117 -1.39 10.91 -9.20
N PHE A 118 -0.33 10.32 -8.66
CA PHE A 118 1.03 10.80 -8.89
C PHE A 118 1.47 10.65 -10.34
N SER A 119 1.06 9.58 -11.01
CA SER A 119 1.30 9.40 -12.44
C SER A 119 0.62 10.51 -13.26
N LEU A 120 -0.62 10.90 -12.92
CA LEU A 120 -1.33 12.00 -13.55
C LEU A 120 -0.59 13.34 -13.37
N ILE A 121 -0.12 13.62 -12.14
CA ILE A 121 0.66 14.83 -11.84
C ILE A 121 1.96 14.85 -12.67
N LYS A 122 2.67 13.74 -12.74
CA LYS A 122 3.87 13.62 -13.59
C LYS A 122 3.57 13.96 -15.05
N ARG A 123 2.47 13.45 -15.61
CA ARG A 123 2.08 13.74 -16.99
C ARG A 123 1.67 15.20 -17.21
N SER A 124 0.93 15.79 -16.28
CA SER A 124 0.55 17.22 -16.37
C SER A 124 1.76 18.16 -16.29
N CYS A 125 2.79 17.78 -15.54
CA CYS A 125 4.05 18.52 -15.47
C CYS A 125 5.03 18.17 -16.61
N LYS A 126 4.66 17.29 -17.56
CA LYS A 126 5.50 16.80 -18.67
C LYS A 126 6.81 16.15 -18.19
N ILE A 127 6.80 15.56 -17.00
CA ILE A 127 7.92 14.79 -16.44
C ILE A 127 7.55 13.31 -16.39
N LYS A 128 8.55 12.44 -16.30
CA LYS A 128 8.37 11.01 -16.15
C LYS A 128 8.54 10.58 -14.69
N ASP A 129 9.54 11.11 -14.03
CA ASP A 129 9.92 10.80 -12.66
C ASP A 129 10.13 12.10 -11.88
N PHE A 130 9.90 12.11 -10.56
CA PHE A 130 10.06 13.30 -9.72
C PHE A 130 11.51 13.63 -9.39
N GLY A 131 12.46 12.83 -9.84
CA GLY A 131 13.90 13.05 -9.64
C GLY A 131 14.74 11.87 -10.11
N ASN A 132 16.06 12.00 -10.00
CA ASN A 132 17.07 11.00 -10.39
C ASN A 132 18.02 10.67 -9.24
N VAL A 133 17.50 10.64 -8.00
CA VAL A 133 18.32 10.37 -6.80
C VAL A 133 18.86 8.94 -6.82
N ILE A 134 18.07 7.99 -7.33
CA ILE A 134 18.48 6.59 -7.47
C ILE A 134 18.68 6.31 -8.96
N PRO A 135 19.93 6.08 -9.42
CA PRO A 135 20.22 5.80 -10.82
C PRO A 135 19.38 4.64 -11.35
N GLY A 136 18.64 4.88 -12.43
CA GLY A 136 17.75 3.86 -13.07
C GLY A 136 16.42 3.59 -12.33
N HIS A 137 16.15 4.21 -11.18
CA HIS A 137 14.97 3.93 -10.36
C HIS A 137 14.09 5.16 -10.05
N GLY A 138 14.44 6.35 -10.56
CA GLY A 138 13.65 7.57 -10.33
C GLY A 138 13.94 8.28 -9.01
N GLY A 139 13.02 9.11 -8.56
CA GLY A 139 13.13 9.87 -7.31
C GLY A 139 12.60 9.12 -6.09
N VAL A 140 12.90 9.65 -4.90
CA VAL A 140 12.37 9.12 -3.63
C VAL A 140 10.84 9.16 -3.62
N LEU A 141 10.24 10.24 -4.12
CA LEU A 141 8.78 10.40 -4.15
C LEU A 141 8.09 9.33 -5.02
N ASP A 142 8.77 8.87 -6.09
CA ASP A 142 8.27 7.79 -6.94
C ASP A 142 8.19 6.42 -6.24
N ARG A 143 8.79 6.29 -5.05
CA ARG A 143 8.76 5.08 -4.22
C ARG A 143 7.71 5.12 -3.12
N PHE A 144 7.26 6.32 -2.78
CA PHE A 144 6.31 6.54 -1.70
C PHE A 144 4.95 7.06 -2.21
N ASP A 145 4.75 7.14 -3.53
CA ASP A 145 3.51 7.63 -4.14
C ASP A 145 2.28 6.83 -3.67
N SER A 146 2.36 5.50 -3.68
CA SER A 146 1.31 4.62 -3.15
C SER A 146 1.17 4.75 -1.62
N VAL A 147 2.31 4.84 -0.90
CA VAL A 147 2.35 4.91 0.57
C VAL A 147 1.66 6.17 1.09
N ILE A 148 1.81 7.31 0.40
CA ILE A 148 1.21 8.59 0.78
C ILE A 148 -0.32 8.50 0.89
N PHE A 149 -0.97 7.69 0.07
CA PHE A 149 -2.40 7.46 0.14
C PHE A 149 -2.76 6.32 1.09
N THR A 150 -1.97 5.26 1.10
CA THR A 150 -2.26 4.05 1.87
C THR A 150 -2.04 4.25 3.36
N ALA A 151 -1.02 5.00 3.79
CA ALA A 151 -0.72 5.17 5.21
C ALA A 151 -1.85 5.89 5.99
N PRO A 152 -2.43 7.03 5.52
CA PRO A 152 -3.60 7.62 6.17
C PRO A 152 -4.81 6.69 6.20
N PHE A 153 -5.02 5.90 5.14
CA PHE A 153 -6.10 4.92 5.09
C PHE A 153 -5.90 3.81 6.14
N VAL A 154 -4.71 3.24 6.24
CA VAL A 154 -4.40 2.22 7.26
C VAL A 154 -4.56 2.80 8.66
N TYR A 155 -4.12 4.05 8.90
CA TYR A 155 -4.34 4.73 10.17
C TYR A 155 -5.84 4.84 10.53
N LEU A 156 -6.65 5.25 9.58
CA LEU A 156 -8.10 5.36 9.77
C LEU A 156 -8.72 3.99 10.09
N VAL A 157 -8.39 2.96 9.32
CA VAL A 157 -8.92 1.61 9.55
C VAL A 157 -8.46 1.06 10.90
N ALA A 158 -7.16 1.17 11.22
CA ALA A 158 -6.60 0.67 12.48
C ALA A 158 -7.12 1.39 13.73
N SER A 159 -7.53 2.67 13.61
CA SER A 159 -8.14 3.42 14.70
C SER A 159 -9.62 3.06 14.92
N LEU A 160 -10.34 2.66 13.86
CA LEU A 160 -11.75 2.25 13.95
C LEU A 160 -11.90 0.75 14.23
N LEU A 161 -11.02 -0.04 13.68
CA LEU A 161 -10.99 -1.51 13.78
C LEU A 161 -9.57 -1.93 14.22
N PRO A 162 -9.31 -2.05 15.54
CA PRO A 162 -8.00 -2.44 16.04
C PRO A 162 -7.49 -3.72 15.36
N ILE A 163 -6.22 -3.70 14.95
CA ILE A 163 -5.61 -4.86 14.25
C ILE A 163 -5.25 -5.94 15.27
N VAL A 164 -4.79 -5.52 16.45
CA VAL A 164 -4.57 -6.41 17.60
C VAL A 164 -5.42 -5.87 18.73
N PRO A 165 -6.46 -6.58 19.17
CA PRO A 165 -7.36 -6.15 20.23
C PRO A 165 -6.71 -6.26 21.63
#